data_ecf615e2e2bc7ccf518a6d69884f43bf
#
_entry.id   ecf615e2e2bc7ccf518a6d69884f43bf
#
_cell.length_a   1.000
_cell.length_b   1.000
_cell.length_c   1.000
_cell.angle_alpha   90.00
_cell.angle_beta   90.00
_cell.angle_gamma   90.00
#
_symmetry.space_group_name_H-M   'P 1'
#
loop_
_entity.id
_entity.type
_entity.pdbx_description
1 polymer ?
#
loop_
_entity_poly.entity_id
_entity_poly.type
_entity_poly.pdbx_seq_one_letter_code
_entity_poly.pdbx_strand_id
1 'polypeptide(L)'
;MSDKYASLSPYVYCADNPIKLVDPNGEQVHPAGEEEYSMILNTLPVEDRAYVQLDDNGNINRELMNSHNSESGNYDRLCQLVNDDMMYDVILDDEKYIYKDKNGDLSFQTATYQKPNFYTDLFKYEPGEYALSTGEGGNLGLTLYPGTTNYFNSPDDNVKIYINKNLSREGRAENFSHEGYGHAFLYCITGHDSSLSGHIPLKTNGDGNIKLKLLIETAQSETVSNLKR
;
A
#
# COMPACT_ATOMS: atom_id res chain seq x y z
N MET A 1 11.66 -9.81 -22.58
CA MET A 1 10.75 -10.45 -23.58
C MET A 1 11.23 -10.38 -25.03
N SER A 2 11.93 -9.29 -25.46
CA SER A 2 12.47 -9.14 -26.82
C SER A 2 13.35 -10.32 -27.28
N ASP A 3 14.14 -10.90 -26.39
CA ASP A 3 15.10 -11.97 -26.74
C ASP A 3 14.44 -13.32 -27.05
N LYS A 4 13.22 -13.51 -26.60
CA LYS A 4 12.44 -14.76 -26.85
C LYS A 4 11.69 -14.73 -28.19
N TYR A 5 11.54 -13.54 -28.78
CA TYR A 5 10.80 -13.30 -30.02
C TYR A 5 11.57 -12.37 -30.96
N ALA A 6 12.88 -12.65 -31.12
CA ALA A 6 13.79 -11.84 -31.93
C ALA A 6 13.38 -11.60 -33.40
N SER A 7 12.43 -12.39 -33.91
CA SER A 7 11.87 -12.26 -35.25
C SER A 7 10.69 -11.27 -35.34
N LEU A 8 10.19 -10.77 -34.21
CA LEU A 8 9.08 -9.84 -34.19
C LEU A 8 9.60 -8.40 -34.10
N SER A 9 8.90 -7.49 -34.77
CA SER A 9 9.17 -6.08 -34.62
C SER A 9 8.95 -5.64 -33.18
N PRO A 10 9.80 -4.77 -32.58
CA PRO A 10 9.56 -4.23 -31.24
C PRO A 10 8.26 -3.41 -31.14
N TYR A 11 7.60 -3.12 -32.27
CA TYR A 11 6.32 -2.45 -32.31
C TYR A 11 5.12 -3.40 -32.42
N VAL A 12 5.36 -4.72 -32.50
CA VAL A 12 4.27 -5.71 -32.49
C VAL A 12 3.87 -5.97 -31.06
N TYR A 13 2.79 -5.35 -30.63
CA TYR A 13 2.26 -5.53 -29.28
C TYR A 13 1.69 -6.96 -29.14
N CYS A 14 2.22 -7.71 -28.18
CA CYS A 14 1.82 -9.09 -27.88
C CYS A 14 1.79 -10.01 -29.13
N ALA A 15 2.70 -9.82 -30.08
CA ALA A 15 2.78 -10.60 -31.33
C ALA A 15 1.42 -10.68 -32.06
N ASP A 16 0.71 -9.57 -32.14
CA ASP A 16 -0.65 -9.42 -32.69
C ASP A 16 -1.73 -10.28 -31.98
N ASN A 17 -1.44 -10.74 -30.77
CA ASN A 17 -2.38 -11.54 -29.98
C ASN A 17 -2.39 -11.07 -28.50
N PRO A 18 -2.93 -9.88 -28.23
CA PRO A 18 -2.94 -9.31 -26.88
C PRO A 18 -3.70 -10.15 -25.85
N ILE A 19 -4.66 -10.97 -26.29
CA ILE A 19 -5.44 -11.84 -25.40
C ILE A 19 -4.61 -13.04 -24.90
N LYS A 20 -3.64 -13.52 -25.70
CA LYS A 20 -2.82 -14.71 -25.36
C LYS A 20 -1.44 -14.39 -24.79
N LEU A 21 -0.96 -13.17 -24.98
CA LEU A 21 0.32 -12.71 -24.44
C LEU A 21 0.13 -11.58 -23.43
N VAL A 22 -0.95 -11.64 -22.68
CA VAL A 22 -1.07 -10.87 -21.44
C VAL A 22 0.08 -11.30 -20.53
N ASP A 23 0.74 -10.36 -19.91
CA ASP A 23 1.75 -10.64 -18.89
C ASP A 23 1.07 -11.40 -17.74
N PRO A 24 1.36 -12.69 -17.54
CA PRO A 24 0.72 -13.47 -16.49
C PRO A 24 1.16 -13.07 -15.09
N ASN A 25 2.18 -12.20 -14.99
CA ASN A 25 2.72 -11.70 -13.74
C ASN A 25 2.44 -10.21 -13.57
N GLY A 26 1.46 -9.67 -14.30
CA GLY A 26 1.03 -8.28 -14.12
C GLY A 26 0.77 -8.01 -12.63
N GLU A 27 1.64 -7.23 -12.03
CA GLU A 27 1.67 -7.01 -10.59
C GLU A 27 0.37 -6.33 -10.15
N GLN A 28 -0.09 -6.56 -8.92
CA GLN A 28 -1.47 -6.30 -8.53
C GLN A 28 -1.54 -6.00 -7.03
N VAL A 29 -2.70 -5.66 -6.54
CA VAL A 29 -2.98 -5.55 -5.11
C VAL A 29 -3.35 -6.92 -4.56
N HIS A 30 -2.56 -7.42 -3.61
CA HIS A 30 -2.71 -8.72 -2.98
C HIS A 30 -3.07 -8.56 -1.50
N PRO A 31 -4.34 -8.69 -1.09
CA PRO A 31 -4.70 -8.82 0.32
C PRO A 31 -4.27 -10.17 0.84
N ALA A 32 -3.57 -10.21 1.99
CA ALA A 32 -3.04 -11.44 2.56
C ALA A 32 -4.11 -12.45 3.02
N GLY A 33 -5.36 -11.99 3.18
CA GLY A 33 -6.48 -12.82 3.58
C GLY A 33 -7.83 -12.10 3.52
N GLU A 34 -8.87 -12.77 4.03
CA GLU A 34 -10.24 -12.26 4.01
C GLU A 34 -10.43 -10.95 4.81
N GLU A 35 -9.70 -10.77 5.90
CA GLU A 35 -9.80 -9.56 6.72
C GLU A 35 -9.20 -8.35 6.00
N GLU A 36 -8.07 -8.51 5.33
CA GLU A 36 -7.43 -7.51 4.51
C GLU A 36 -8.29 -7.15 3.29
N TYR A 37 -8.85 -8.15 2.63
CA TYR A 37 -9.79 -7.94 1.54
C TYR A 37 -11.04 -7.17 2.00
N SER A 38 -11.63 -7.58 3.12
CA SER A 38 -12.78 -6.88 3.72
C SER A 38 -12.44 -5.44 4.12
N MET A 39 -11.22 -5.21 4.63
CA MET A 39 -10.72 -3.87 4.94
C MET A 39 -10.69 -2.97 3.71
N ILE A 40 -10.16 -3.46 2.59
CA ILE A 40 -10.14 -2.74 1.30
C ILE A 40 -11.57 -2.40 0.86
N LEU A 41 -12.48 -3.39 0.86
CA LEU A 41 -13.88 -3.17 0.50
C LEU A 41 -14.57 -2.11 1.35
N ASN A 42 -14.21 -2.00 2.64
CA ASN A 42 -14.79 -1.02 3.55
C ASN A 42 -14.41 0.44 3.23
N THR A 43 -13.39 0.65 2.41
CA THR A 43 -13.01 1.99 1.94
C THR A 43 -13.87 2.47 0.76
N LEU A 44 -14.65 1.58 0.15
CA LEU A 44 -15.37 1.81 -1.10
C LEU A 44 -16.87 1.92 -0.90
N PRO A 45 -17.59 2.64 -1.77
CA PRO A 45 -19.04 2.60 -1.84
C PRO A 45 -19.56 1.16 -2.02
N VAL A 46 -20.74 0.88 -1.47
CA VAL A 46 -21.31 -0.47 -1.52
C VAL A 46 -21.55 -0.95 -2.95
N GLU A 47 -21.96 -0.06 -3.83
CA GLU A 47 -22.20 -0.30 -5.25
C GLU A 47 -20.95 -0.70 -6.03
N ASP A 48 -19.77 -0.24 -5.62
CA ASP A 48 -18.51 -0.52 -6.30
C ASP A 48 -17.89 -1.86 -5.88
N ARG A 49 -18.23 -2.35 -4.68
CA ARG A 49 -17.62 -3.57 -4.10
C ARG A 49 -17.80 -4.82 -4.94
N ALA A 50 -18.88 -4.89 -5.71
CA ALA A 50 -19.14 -6.03 -6.60
C ALA A 50 -18.10 -6.19 -7.72
N TYR A 51 -17.40 -5.10 -8.05
CA TYR A 51 -16.36 -5.06 -9.09
C TYR A 51 -14.95 -5.26 -8.54
N VAL A 52 -14.82 -5.38 -7.23
CA VAL A 52 -13.55 -5.67 -6.56
C VAL A 52 -13.59 -7.11 -6.07
N GLN A 53 -13.23 -8.05 -6.93
CA GLN A 53 -13.18 -9.49 -6.61
C GLN A 53 -11.75 -10.00 -6.70
N LEU A 54 -11.47 -11.09 -6.02
CA LEU A 54 -10.17 -11.75 -6.11
C LEU A 54 -10.14 -12.72 -7.29
N ASP A 55 -8.98 -12.83 -7.92
CA ASP A 55 -8.69 -13.86 -8.91
C ASP A 55 -8.27 -15.19 -8.25
N ASP A 56 -7.93 -16.20 -9.03
CA ASP A 56 -7.51 -17.51 -8.54
C ASP A 56 -6.19 -17.49 -7.76
N ASN A 57 -5.41 -16.41 -7.87
CA ASN A 57 -4.15 -16.20 -7.16
C ASN A 57 -4.32 -15.38 -5.87
N GLY A 58 -5.52 -14.88 -5.60
CA GLY A 58 -5.82 -14.04 -4.45
C GLY A 58 -5.56 -12.55 -4.68
N ASN A 59 -5.25 -12.13 -5.89
CA ASN A 59 -5.08 -10.73 -6.24
C ASN A 59 -6.43 -10.10 -6.62
N ILE A 60 -6.54 -8.78 -6.48
CA ILE A 60 -7.70 -8.06 -6.97
C ILE A 60 -7.76 -8.15 -8.50
N ASN A 61 -8.89 -8.63 -9.03
CA ASN A 61 -9.10 -8.89 -10.44
C ASN A 61 -9.12 -7.59 -11.25
N ARG A 62 -8.03 -7.35 -11.97
CA ARG A 62 -7.81 -6.17 -12.82
C ARG A 62 -8.87 -6.00 -13.90
N GLU A 63 -9.23 -7.09 -14.59
CA GLU A 63 -10.17 -7.02 -15.70
C GLU A 63 -11.56 -6.61 -15.23
N LEU A 64 -12.00 -7.19 -14.11
CA LEU A 64 -13.29 -6.87 -13.52
C LEU A 64 -13.34 -5.42 -13.04
N MET A 65 -12.31 -4.94 -12.34
CA MET A 65 -12.23 -3.55 -11.91
C MET A 65 -12.28 -2.58 -13.10
N ASN A 66 -11.51 -2.84 -14.14
CA ASN A 66 -11.46 -1.99 -15.33
C ASN A 66 -12.76 -2.02 -16.16
N SER A 67 -13.65 -2.98 -15.91
CA SER A 67 -14.96 -3.05 -16.57
C SER A 67 -16.01 -2.09 -16.00
N HIS A 68 -15.70 -1.43 -14.87
CA HIS A 68 -16.61 -0.54 -14.15
C HIS A 68 -16.07 0.89 -14.09
N ASN A 69 -16.97 1.85 -14.27
CA ASN A 69 -16.70 3.27 -14.05
C ASN A 69 -17.35 3.70 -12.74
N SER A 70 -16.55 4.14 -11.79
CA SER A 70 -17.01 4.65 -10.50
C SER A 70 -16.86 6.18 -10.41
N GLU A 71 -17.69 6.81 -9.59
CA GLU A 71 -17.50 8.21 -9.18
C GLU A 71 -16.67 8.32 -7.90
N SER A 72 -16.24 7.20 -7.33
CA SER A 72 -15.46 7.12 -6.09
C SER A 72 -13.99 7.38 -6.35
N GLY A 73 -13.43 8.39 -5.68
CA GLY A 73 -11.99 8.64 -5.73
C GLY A 73 -11.16 7.52 -5.13
N ASN A 74 -11.68 6.79 -4.12
CA ASN A 74 -11.00 5.63 -3.56
C ASN A 74 -11.00 4.44 -4.52
N TYR A 75 -12.09 4.23 -5.27
CA TYR A 75 -12.12 3.22 -6.33
C TYR A 75 -11.09 3.52 -7.43
N ASP A 76 -11.02 4.78 -7.88
CA ASP A 76 -10.05 5.19 -8.90
C ASP A 76 -8.60 4.98 -8.43
N ARG A 77 -8.30 5.28 -7.15
CA ARG A 77 -6.97 5.03 -6.58
C ARG A 77 -6.64 3.55 -6.53
N LEU A 78 -7.59 2.72 -6.07
CA LEU A 78 -7.41 1.27 -6.06
C LEU A 78 -7.21 0.73 -7.48
N CYS A 79 -7.99 1.21 -8.45
CA CYS A 79 -7.86 0.84 -9.85
C CYS A 79 -6.48 1.18 -10.41
N GLN A 80 -5.92 2.33 -10.04
CA GLN A 80 -4.56 2.69 -10.47
C GLN A 80 -3.49 1.79 -9.82
N LEU A 81 -3.61 1.45 -8.54
CA LEU A 81 -2.71 0.48 -7.88
C LEU A 81 -2.78 -0.91 -8.52
N VAL A 82 -3.99 -1.37 -8.86
CA VAL A 82 -4.21 -2.67 -9.53
C VAL A 82 -3.65 -2.69 -10.95
N ASN A 83 -3.52 -1.53 -11.60
CA ASN A 83 -2.98 -1.40 -12.95
C ASN A 83 -1.49 -1.02 -12.99
N ASP A 84 -0.87 -0.81 -11.83
CA ASP A 84 0.55 -0.50 -11.74
C ASP A 84 1.43 -1.73 -12.03
N ASP A 85 2.70 -1.50 -12.33
CA ASP A 85 3.69 -2.54 -12.59
C ASP A 85 4.27 -3.15 -11.29
N MET A 86 3.83 -2.66 -10.13
CA MET A 86 4.26 -3.12 -8.80
C MET A 86 3.22 -4.01 -8.13
N MET A 87 3.69 -5.00 -7.37
CA MET A 87 2.86 -5.75 -6.43
C MET A 87 2.71 -4.97 -5.13
N TYR A 88 1.48 -4.87 -4.65
CA TYR A 88 1.12 -4.23 -3.38
C TYR A 88 0.52 -5.28 -2.43
N ASP A 89 1.33 -5.77 -1.51
CA ASP A 89 0.86 -6.70 -0.47
C ASP A 89 0.21 -5.93 0.68
N VAL A 90 -1.04 -6.22 0.95
CA VAL A 90 -1.82 -5.62 2.04
C VAL A 90 -1.91 -6.61 3.20
N ILE A 91 -1.41 -6.22 4.37
CA ILE A 91 -1.17 -7.12 5.49
C ILE A 91 -1.70 -6.51 6.78
N LEU A 92 -2.59 -7.25 7.45
CA LEU A 92 -2.95 -6.96 8.85
C LEU A 92 -1.95 -7.66 9.77
N ASP A 93 -1.29 -6.89 10.62
CA ASP A 93 -0.30 -7.43 11.54
C ASP A 93 -0.41 -6.82 12.94
N ASP A 94 0.17 -7.52 13.88
CA ASP A 94 0.40 -6.96 15.21
C ASP A 94 1.53 -5.93 15.17
N GLU A 95 1.91 -5.47 16.32
CA GLU A 95 3.06 -4.60 16.49
C GLU A 95 4.29 -5.20 15.83
N LYS A 96 4.83 -4.53 14.82
CA LYS A 96 6.07 -4.92 14.14
C LYS A 96 7.15 -3.89 14.35
N TYR A 97 8.34 -4.39 14.61
CA TYR A 97 9.58 -3.64 14.52
C TYR A 97 10.32 -3.99 13.23
N ILE A 98 10.83 -2.96 12.59
CA ILE A 98 11.84 -3.11 11.57
C ILE A 98 13.16 -2.72 12.21
N TYR A 99 14.12 -3.62 12.24
CA TYR A 99 15.44 -3.32 12.74
C TYR A 99 16.51 -3.81 11.77
N LYS A 100 17.66 -3.18 11.81
CA LYS A 100 18.85 -3.70 11.13
C LYS A 100 19.51 -4.74 12.04
N ASP A 101 19.73 -5.93 11.51
CA ASP A 101 20.50 -6.93 12.19
C ASP A 101 22.00 -6.56 12.22
N LYS A 102 22.82 -7.44 12.82
CA LYS A 102 24.29 -7.24 12.93
C LYS A 102 25.00 -7.16 11.57
N ASN A 103 24.37 -7.66 10.50
CA ASN A 103 24.91 -7.65 9.14
C ASN A 103 24.42 -6.43 8.36
N GLY A 104 23.52 -5.64 8.93
CA GLY A 104 22.86 -4.51 8.27
C GLY A 104 21.63 -4.90 7.46
N ASP A 105 21.20 -6.17 7.55
CA ASP A 105 20.00 -6.66 6.87
C ASP A 105 18.75 -6.23 7.65
N LEU A 106 17.72 -5.80 6.92
CA LEU A 106 16.44 -5.44 7.51
C LEU A 106 15.69 -6.71 7.93
N SER A 107 15.20 -6.71 9.13
CA SER A 107 14.44 -7.80 9.70
C SER A 107 13.17 -7.30 10.37
N PHE A 108 12.10 -8.09 10.31
CA PHE A 108 10.85 -7.80 10.99
C PHE A 108 10.74 -8.70 12.22
N GLN A 109 10.49 -8.10 13.37
CA GLN A 109 10.12 -8.85 14.57
C GLN A 109 8.75 -8.41 15.06
N THR A 110 7.96 -9.38 15.51
CA THR A 110 6.75 -9.06 16.27
C THR A 110 7.16 -8.41 17.59
N ALA A 111 6.66 -7.22 17.82
CA ALA A 111 6.97 -6.50 19.05
C ALA A 111 6.23 -7.11 20.23
N THR A 112 6.96 -7.46 21.25
CA THR A 112 6.40 -7.71 22.59
C THR A 112 6.28 -6.42 23.40
N TYR A 113 6.40 -5.28 22.78
CA TYR A 113 6.61 -4.00 23.43
C TYR A 113 5.29 -3.32 23.83
N GLN A 114 5.21 -2.89 25.06
CA GLN A 114 4.08 -2.09 25.56
C GLN A 114 4.35 -0.61 25.26
N LYS A 115 3.66 -0.06 24.25
CA LYS A 115 3.51 1.37 23.97
C LYS A 115 4.79 2.14 23.62
N PRO A 116 5.42 1.96 22.47
CA PRO A 116 6.33 2.98 21.99
C PRO A 116 5.56 4.25 21.62
N ASN A 117 6.00 5.38 22.13
CA ASN A 117 5.58 6.67 21.62
C ASN A 117 6.46 7.00 20.42
N PHE A 118 5.91 6.88 19.23
CA PHE A 118 6.64 7.05 17.96
C PHE A 118 7.49 8.33 17.92
N TYR A 119 6.98 9.45 18.40
CA TYR A 119 7.71 10.72 18.37
C TYR A 119 8.82 10.83 19.43
N THR A 120 8.65 10.26 20.59
CA THR A 120 9.68 10.29 21.66
C THR A 120 10.66 9.14 21.50
N ASP A 121 10.26 8.06 20.85
CA ASP A 121 11.06 6.84 20.76
C ASP A 121 11.88 6.79 19.47
N LEU A 122 11.52 7.57 18.42
CA LEU A 122 12.36 7.78 17.22
C LEU A 122 13.80 8.20 17.56
N PHE A 123 14.01 8.88 18.69
CA PHE A 123 15.35 9.30 19.17
C PHE A 123 16.01 8.26 20.08
N LYS A 124 15.31 7.20 20.46
CA LYS A 124 15.82 6.15 21.34
C LYS A 124 16.21 4.89 20.61
N TYR A 125 15.70 4.70 19.40
CA TYR A 125 15.99 3.53 18.57
C TYR A 125 17.17 3.79 17.66
N GLU A 126 17.98 2.78 17.46
CA GLU A 126 18.99 2.78 16.41
C GLU A 126 18.29 3.02 15.05
N PRO A 127 18.93 3.72 14.11
CA PRO A 127 18.35 3.92 12.79
C PRO A 127 17.93 2.59 12.17
N GLY A 128 16.64 2.40 11.92
CA GLY A 128 16.07 1.18 11.36
C GLY A 128 15.04 0.47 12.21
N GLU A 129 14.69 1.00 13.40
CA GLU A 129 13.63 0.43 14.24
C GLU A 129 12.32 1.22 14.13
N TYR A 130 11.23 0.52 13.80
CA TYR A 130 9.87 1.06 13.77
C TYR A 130 8.92 0.17 14.54
N ALA A 131 7.90 0.76 15.11
CA ALA A 131 6.82 0.02 15.75
C ALA A 131 5.47 0.38 15.16
N LEU A 132 4.67 -0.62 14.82
CA LEU A 132 3.22 -0.47 14.68
C LEU A 132 2.61 -0.58 16.08
N SER A 133 1.86 0.40 16.51
CA SER A 133 1.25 0.42 17.84
C SER A 133 -0.11 1.11 17.83
N THR A 134 -1.03 0.62 18.65
CA THR A 134 -2.33 1.26 18.91
C THR A 134 -2.29 2.31 20.02
N GLY A 135 -1.13 2.54 20.63
CA GLY A 135 -0.96 3.55 21.68
C GLY A 135 -0.97 4.99 21.18
N GLU A 136 -1.15 5.97 22.09
CA GLU A 136 -0.99 7.38 21.75
C GLU A 136 0.41 7.61 21.13
N GLY A 137 0.45 8.09 19.88
CA GLY A 137 1.67 8.35 19.13
C GLY A 137 2.29 7.13 18.45
N GLY A 138 1.63 5.95 18.45
CA GLY A 138 2.08 4.78 17.71
C GLY A 138 1.71 4.83 16.23
N ASN A 139 2.43 4.08 15.39
CA ASN A 139 2.06 3.89 14.00
C ASN A 139 0.87 2.96 13.91
N LEU A 140 -0.17 3.41 13.24
CA LEU A 140 -1.37 2.64 12.96
C LEU A 140 -1.26 1.87 11.65
N GLY A 141 -0.33 2.27 10.80
CA GLY A 141 0.04 1.64 9.54
C GLY A 141 1.47 1.97 9.15
N LEU A 142 1.96 1.32 8.11
CA LEU A 142 3.30 1.50 7.57
C LEU A 142 3.37 1.02 6.12
N THR A 143 3.85 1.88 5.22
CA THR A 143 4.13 1.50 3.84
C THR A 143 5.63 1.38 3.61
N LEU A 144 6.07 0.23 3.08
CA LEU A 144 7.45 -0.04 2.74
C LEU A 144 7.61 -0.16 1.22
N TYR A 145 8.72 0.33 0.71
CA TYR A 145 9.01 0.41 -0.72
C TYR A 145 10.23 -0.43 -1.07
N PRO A 146 10.23 -1.17 -2.18
CA PRO A 146 11.41 -1.93 -2.61
C PRO A 146 12.53 -0.99 -3.06
N GLY A 147 13.77 -1.45 -2.88
CA GLY A 147 14.97 -0.78 -3.39
C GLY A 147 15.33 0.56 -2.74
N THR A 148 14.70 0.92 -1.62
CA THR A 148 15.06 2.14 -0.90
C THR A 148 16.31 1.92 -0.04
N THR A 149 17.09 2.97 0.17
CA THR A 149 18.27 2.92 1.05
C THR A 149 17.97 3.36 2.48
N ASN A 150 16.70 3.68 2.75
CA ASN A 150 16.25 4.18 4.05
C ASN A 150 15.46 3.12 4.82
N TYR A 151 14.88 3.51 5.93
CA TYR A 151 14.13 2.65 6.86
C TYR A 151 12.84 2.06 6.29
N PHE A 152 12.32 2.62 5.20
CA PHE A 152 11.10 2.18 4.54
C PHE A 152 11.37 1.17 3.44
N ASN A 153 12.52 0.47 3.51
CA ASN A 153 12.83 -0.57 2.54
C ASN A 153 11.95 -1.80 2.75
N SER A 154 11.31 -2.25 1.68
CA SER A 154 10.61 -3.53 1.67
C SER A 154 11.61 -4.69 1.78
N PRO A 155 11.23 -5.81 2.41
CA PRO A 155 12.09 -6.99 2.51
C PRO A 155 12.26 -7.74 1.18
N ASP A 156 11.41 -7.44 0.21
CA ASP A 156 11.42 -8.04 -1.14
C ASP A 156 11.10 -6.96 -2.20
N ASP A 157 10.82 -7.38 -3.42
CA ASP A 157 10.56 -6.48 -4.54
C ASP A 157 9.13 -5.91 -4.58
N ASN A 158 8.28 -6.24 -3.59
CA ASN A 158 6.91 -5.76 -3.49
C ASN A 158 6.79 -4.54 -2.56
N VAL A 159 5.81 -3.68 -2.81
CA VAL A 159 5.37 -2.68 -1.82
C VAL A 159 4.59 -3.39 -0.72
N LYS A 160 4.92 -3.15 0.53
CA LYS A 160 4.21 -3.73 1.69
C LYS A 160 3.40 -2.65 2.39
N ILE A 161 2.11 -2.91 2.56
CA ILE A 161 1.18 -2.03 3.27
C ILE A 161 0.74 -2.75 4.54
N TYR A 162 1.36 -2.42 5.65
CA TYR A 162 1.01 -2.97 6.97
C TYR A 162 -0.03 -2.09 7.66
N ILE A 163 -1.08 -2.71 8.18
CA ILE A 163 -2.10 -2.05 9.02
C ILE A 163 -2.19 -2.81 10.33
N ASN A 164 -2.27 -2.09 11.45
CA ASN A 164 -2.37 -2.69 12.76
C ASN A 164 -3.70 -3.42 12.94
N LYS A 165 -3.63 -4.74 13.12
CA LYS A 165 -4.81 -5.61 13.25
C LYS A 165 -5.64 -5.38 14.50
N ASN A 166 -5.08 -4.72 15.53
CA ASN A 166 -5.78 -4.43 16.78
C ASN A 166 -6.69 -3.19 16.69
N LEU A 167 -6.70 -2.50 15.55
CA LEU A 167 -7.66 -1.42 15.29
C LEU A 167 -9.08 -1.96 15.11
N SER A 168 -10.07 -1.11 15.35
CA SER A 168 -11.45 -1.40 14.96
C SER A 168 -11.56 -1.58 13.43
N ARG A 169 -12.65 -2.18 12.97
CA ARG A 169 -12.94 -2.33 11.54
C ARG A 169 -12.83 -0.99 10.79
N GLU A 170 -13.42 0.06 11.36
CA GLU A 170 -13.39 1.41 10.81
C GLU A 170 -11.95 1.96 10.82
N GLY A 171 -11.26 1.81 11.96
CA GLY A 171 -9.88 2.25 12.09
C GLY A 171 -8.92 1.57 11.11
N ARG A 172 -9.11 0.28 10.82
CA ARG A 172 -8.33 -0.44 9.79
C ARG A 172 -8.59 0.16 8.41
N ALA A 173 -9.85 0.40 8.03
CA ALA A 173 -10.20 0.98 6.72
C ALA A 173 -9.67 2.41 6.57
N GLU A 174 -9.79 3.26 7.60
CA GLU A 174 -9.22 4.60 7.59
C GLU A 174 -7.69 4.59 7.46
N ASN A 175 -7.01 3.67 8.16
CA ASN A 175 -5.55 3.55 8.04
C ASN A 175 -5.11 2.94 6.73
N PHE A 176 -5.85 1.99 6.16
CA PHE A 176 -5.57 1.55 4.79
C PHE A 176 -5.71 2.72 3.80
N SER A 177 -6.69 3.60 3.98
CA SER A 177 -6.80 4.81 3.15
C SER A 177 -5.60 5.75 3.30
N HIS A 178 -5.00 5.81 4.49
CA HIS A 178 -3.77 6.56 4.74
C HIS A 178 -2.57 5.91 4.01
N GLU A 179 -2.32 4.63 4.26
CA GLU A 179 -1.15 3.92 3.75
C GLU A 179 -1.30 3.58 2.26
N GLY A 180 -2.43 2.98 1.86
CA GLY A 180 -2.68 2.53 0.50
C GLY A 180 -2.98 3.69 -0.45
N TYR A 181 -3.98 4.54 -0.12
CA TYR A 181 -4.40 5.63 -1.03
C TYR A 181 -3.64 6.94 -0.81
N GLY A 182 -2.87 7.05 0.25
CA GLY A 182 -1.92 8.13 0.48
C GLY A 182 -0.53 7.75 -0.01
N HIS A 183 0.19 6.97 0.79
CA HIS A 183 1.59 6.64 0.59
C HIS A 183 1.84 5.76 -0.65
N ALA A 184 1.21 4.60 -0.74
CA ALA A 184 1.44 3.68 -1.86
C ALA A 184 0.92 4.26 -3.18
N PHE A 185 -0.23 4.94 -3.17
CA PHE A 185 -0.75 5.61 -4.35
C PHE A 185 0.16 6.76 -4.83
N LEU A 186 0.70 7.57 -3.92
CA LEU A 186 1.65 8.62 -4.30
C LEU A 186 2.94 8.03 -4.91
N TYR A 187 3.42 6.91 -4.36
CA TYR A 187 4.54 6.15 -4.92
C TYR A 187 4.24 5.69 -6.36
N CYS A 188 3.08 5.06 -6.59
CA CYS A 188 2.62 4.64 -7.91
C CYS A 188 2.64 5.81 -8.91
N ILE A 189 1.95 6.92 -8.62
CA ILE A 189 1.80 8.04 -9.57
C ILE A 189 3.03 8.94 -9.72
N THR A 190 4.07 8.73 -8.92
CA THR A 190 5.35 9.46 -9.04
C THR A 190 6.43 8.63 -9.74
N GLY A 191 6.06 7.49 -10.34
CA GLY A 191 7.01 6.62 -11.02
C GLY A 191 7.91 5.85 -10.05
N HIS A 192 7.35 5.42 -8.95
CA HIS A 192 8.00 4.63 -7.89
C HIS A 192 9.12 5.39 -7.15
N ASP A 193 8.93 6.70 -6.95
CA ASP A 193 9.86 7.52 -6.16
C ASP A 193 9.43 7.56 -4.68
N SER A 194 10.05 6.70 -3.87
CA SER A 194 9.79 6.64 -2.43
C SER A 194 10.15 7.92 -1.68
N SER A 195 11.07 8.74 -2.22
CA SER A 195 11.48 10.00 -1.58
C SER A 195 10.37 11.05 -1.58
N LEU A 196 9.42 10.93 -2.51
CA LEU A 196 8.26 11.81 -2.63
C LEU A 196 7.04 11.31 -1.84
N SER A 197 7.07 10.07 -1.34
CA SER A 197 5.92 9.38 -0.76
C SER A 197 5.87 9.43 0.76
N GLY A 198 6.84 10.08 1.40
CA GLY A 198 6.92 10.23 2.86
C GLY A 198 6.39 11.56 3.38
N HIS A 199 6.07 11.59 4.67
CA HIS A 199 5.79 12.82 5.39
C HIS A 199 7.05 13.69 5.51
N ILE A 200 6.88 15.00 5.37
CA ILE A 200 7.96 15.98 5.55
C ILE A 200 7.65 16.78 6.83
N PRO A 201 8.35 16.51 7.96
CA PRO A 201 8.11 17.23 9.20
C PRO A 201 8.39 18.72 9.06
N LEU A 202 7.44 19.55 9.45
CA LEU A 202 7.62 21.00 9.55
C LEU A 202 7.94 21.40 11.00
N LYS A 203 8.78 22.43 11.17
CA LYS A 203 9.09 23.00 12.50
C LYS A 203 7.87 23.57 13.23
N THR A 204 6.78 23.82 12.53
CA THR A 204 5.57 24.50 13.02
C THR A 204 4.34 23.59 13.06
N ASN A 205 4.48 22.33 13.40
CA ASN A 205 3.41 21.33 13.36
C ASN A 205 2.70 21.23 11.98
N GLY A 206 2.87 20.17 11.29
CA GLY A 206 2.26 19.91 9.99
C GLY A 206 3.13 19.06 9.08
N ASP A 207 2.59 18.71 7.93
CA ASP A 207 3.30 17.99 6.90
C ASP A 207 3.67 18.92 5.74
N GLY A 208 4.95 18.98 5.39
CA GLY A 208 5.45 19.74 4.25
C GLY A 208 5.11 19.09 2.90
N ASN A 209 4.75 17.80 2.90
CA ASN A 209 4.26 17.13 1.70
C ASN A 209 2.76 17.38 1.49
N ILE A 210 2.44 18.54 0.94
CA ILE A 210 1.05 18.98 0.73
C ILE A 210 0.28 18.00 -0.18
N LYS A 211 0.94 17.40 -1.17
CA LYS A 211 0.30 16.45 -2.08
C LYS A 211 -0.11 15.19 -1.33
N LEU A 212 0.78 14.62 -0.54
CA LEU A 212 0.49 13.46 0.30
C LEU A 212 -0.64 13.76 1.29
N LYS A 213 -0.53 14.89 2.00
CA LYS A 213 -1.55 15.31 2.96
C LYS A 213 -2.95 15.37 2.33
N LEU A 214 -3.07 16.01 1.17
CA LEU A 214 -4.35 16.13 0.47
C LEU A 214 -4.89 14.76 0.03
N LEU A 215 -4.04 13.87 -0.47
CA LEU A 215 -4.43 12.51 -0.83
C LEU A 215 -4.97 11.73 0.37
N ILE A 216 -4.28 11.79 1.50
CA ILE A 216 -4.70 11.13 2.74
C ILE A 216 -6.05 11.69 3.22
N GLU A 217 -6.16 13.01 3.37
CA GLU A 217 -7.36 13.64 3.87
C GLU A 217 -8.59 13.34 3.01
N THR A 218 -8.45 13.38 1.69
CA THR A 218 -9.55 13.06 0.78
C THR A 218 -9.93 11.59 0.82
N ALA A 219 -8.96 10.67 0.84
CA ALA A 219 -9.21 9.24 0.89
C ALA A 219 -9.88 8.82 2.21
N GLN A 220 -9.38 9.30 3.34
CA GLN A 220 -9.96 9.01 4.66
C GLN A 220 -11.38 9.62 4.81
N SER A 221 -11.59 10.85 4.34
CA SER A 221 -12.92 11.47 4.37
C SER A 221 -13.95 10.66 3.59
N GLU A 222 -13.58 10.16 2.41
CA GLU A 222 -14.44 9.29 1.60
C GLU A 222 -14.71 7.96 2.30
N THR A 223 -13.68 7.32 2.86
CA THR A 223 -13.81 6.08 3.64
C THR A 223 -14.78 6.24 4.80
N VAL A 224 -14.64 7.30 5.60
CA VAL A 224 -15.56 7.60 6.72
C VAL A 224 -16.99 7.78 6.22
N SER A 225 -17.18 8.38 5.04
CA SER A 225 -18.50 8.53 4.43
C SER A 225 -19.10 7.17 4.01
N ASN A 226 -18.28 6.29 3.44
CA ASN A 226 -18.69 4.95 2.98
C ASN A 226 -19.01 4.00 4.13
N LEU A 227 -18.32 4.13 5.26
CA LEU A 227 -18.58 3.33 6.48
C LEU A 227 -19.92 3.65 7.17
N LYS A 228 -20.49 4.81 6.90
CA LYS A 228 -21.77 5.26 7.50
C LYS A 228 -23.00 4.82 6.69
N ARG A 229 -22.80 4.30 5.50
CA ARG A 229 -23.86 3.81 4.60
C ARG A 229 -24.05 2.32 4.77
#